data_f7f86d16fa8893c24b6747047b72ac0c
#
_entry.id   f7f86d16fa8893c24b6747047b72ac0c
#
_cell.length_a   1.000
_cell.length_b   1.000
_cell.length_c   1.000
_cell.angle_alpha   90.00
_cell.angle_beta   90.00
_cell.angle_gamma   90.00
#
_symmetry.space_group_name_H-M   'P 1'
#
loop_
_entity.id
_entity.type
_entity.pdbx_description
1 polymer ?
#
loop_
_entity_poly.entity_id
_entity_poly.type
_entity_poly.pdbx_seq_one_letter_code
_entity_poly.pdbx_strand_id
1 'polypeptide(L)'
;MKANDNDLLFEELCSDFERRLSKLTEPTVYGEGYVQHHYPGLFERVLNDAKTWITDWYHQYETDPDEEKITRDIMIQSIAALTGEVMYNAEVNGMFDRYLFLSQVFRHIGVMQYKAGWKKDGRETLLSAHYYLGNWKGAMAYEEWQRYGEKSQAVIEDKTRRGGEARARKFDWVKSEVIRLLGSGALAGEWKSKDAAIRSISGELKTFINREDKKIRQENENTPRDKQERQPVGLIFNNLHRTISDWSRNDERVKAAFLGVIKRRK
;
A
#
# COMPACT_ATOMS: atom_id res chain seq x y z
N MET A 1 57.43 -3.16 1.68
CA MET A 1 56.85 -1.97 2.36
C MET A 1 55.62 -2.45 3.10
N LYS A 2 55.49 -2.22 4.41
CA LYS A 2 54.21 -2.49 5.12
C LYS A 2 53.22 -1.44 4.65
N ALA A 3 52.04 -1.86 4.22
CA ALA A 3 50.95 -0.96 3.94
C ALA A 3 50.70 -0.08 5.20
N ASN A 4 50.47 1.20 5.00
CA ASN A 4 50.18 2.10 6.10
C ASN A 4 48.78 1.77 6.60
N ASP A 5 48.54 1.75 7.90
CA ASP A 5 47.21 1.40 8.48
C ASP A 5 46.08 2.26 7.87
N ASN A 6 46.37 3.46 7.42
CA ASN A 6 45.43 4.32 6.71
C ASN A 6 45.07 3.84 5.31
N ASP A 7 45.98 3.17 4.61
CA ASP A 7 45.69 2.62 3.28
C ASP A 7 44.86 1.36 3.39
N LEU A 8 45.10 0.52 4.40
CA LEU A 8 44.26 -0.64 4.71
C LEU A 8 42.82 -0.22 5.06
N LEU A 9 42.65 0.80 5.89
CA LEU A 9 41.32 1.30 6.25
C LEU A 9 40.57 1.82 5.03
N PHE A 10 41.22 2.51 4.10
CA PHE A 10 40.59 2.99 2.88
C PHE A 10 40.14 1.83 1.96
N GLU A 11 40.97 0.81 1.80
CA GLU A 11 40.63 -0.38 1.03
C GLU A 11 39.46 -1.15 1.66
N GLU A 12 39.41 -1.24 2.99
CA GLU A 12 38.27 -1.84 3.72
C GLU A 12 37.00 -1.08 3.48
N LEU A 13 37.01 0.26 3.54
CA LEU A 13 35.84 1.08 3.24
C LEU A 13 35.34 0.89 1.80
N CYS A 14 36.25 0.83 0.82
CA CYS A 14 35.89 0.56 -0.57
C CYS A 14 35.26 -0.83 -0.70
N SER A 15 35.84 -1.83 -0.11
CA SER A 15 35.36 -3.21 -0.15
C SER A 15 33.97 -3.36 0.54
N ASP A 16 33.78 -2.69 1.68
CA ASP A 16 32.50 -2.72 2.38
C ASP A 16 31.40 -1.99 1.57
N PHE A 17 31.74 -0.90 0.90
CA PHE A 17 30.81 -0.21 0.01
C PHE A 17 30.34 -1.14 -1.12
N GLU A 18 31.25 -1.78 -1.85
CA GLU A 18 30.92 -2.73 -2.92
C GLU A 18 30.10 -3.90 -2.42
N ARG A 19 30.44 -4.46 -1.28
CA ARG A 19 29.70 -5.54 -0.64
C ARG A 19 28.26 -5.13 -0.27
N ARG A 20 28.07 -3.91 0.22
CA ARG A 20 26.73 -3.38 0.53
C ARG A 20 25.92 -3.14 -0.74
N LEU A 21 26.58 -2.63 -1.76
CA LEU A 21 25.98 -2.35 -3.05
C LEU A 21 25.52 -3.65 -3.74
N SER A 22 26.39 -4.68 -3.78
CA SER A 22 26.05 -5.98 -4.40
C SER A 22 24.87 -6.65 -3.70
N LYS A 23 24.78 -6.58 -2.37
CA LYS A 23 23.65 -7.13 -1.61
C LYS A 23 22.30 -6.51 -1.95
N LEU A 24 22.27 -5.31 -2.50
CA LEU A 24 21.02 -4.65 -2.90
C LEU A 24 20.49 -5.19 -4.23
N THR A 25 21.34 -5.81 -5.03
CA THR A 25 21.00 -6.42 -6.31
C THR A 25 20.89 -7.94 -6.25
N GLU A 26 21.32 -8.57 -5.15
CA GLU A 26 21.20 -10.02 -4.98
C GLU A 26 19.72 -10.44 -4.84
N PRO A 27 19.31 -11.52 -5.52
CA PRO A 27 18.02 -12.14 -5.29
C PRO A 27 17.87 -12.52 -3.81
N THR A 28 16.79 -12.14 -3.18
CA THR A 28 16.50 -12.58 -1.82
C THR A 28 15.97 -14.02 -1.84
N VAL A 29 15.94 -14.69 -0.66
CA VAL A 29 15.37 -16.04 -0.49
C VAL A 29 13.90 -16.11 -0.97
N TYR A 30 13.24 -14.99 -1.12
CA TYR A 30 11.84 -14.88 -1.56
C TYR A 30 11.67 -14.48 -3.04
N GLY A 31 12.74 -14.50 -3.85
CA GLY A 31 12.70 -14.18 -5.28
C GLY A 31 13.64 -13.05 -5.68
N GLU A 32 13.32 -12.35 -6.78
CA GLU A 32 14.07 -11.17 -7.22
C GLU A 32 14.10 -10.12 -6.10
N GLY A 33 15.28 -9.51 -5.91
CA GLY A 33 15.47 -8.47 -4.89
C GLY A 33 14.40 -7.37 -5.05
N TYR A 34 13.95 -6.80 -3.94
CA TYR A 34 12.88 -5.79 -3.92
C TYR A 34 13.09 -4.68 -4.97
N VAL A 35 14.32 -4.21 -5.10
CA VAL A 35 14.66 -3.13 -6.04
C VAL A 35 14.48 -3.56 -7.50
N GLN A 36 14.90 -4.77 -7.87
CA GLN A 36 14.74 -5.27 -9.24
C GLN A 36 13.28 -5.53 -9.59
N HIS A 37 12.50 -6.01 -8.62
CA HIS A 37 11.08 -6.29 -8.84
C HIS A 37 10.24 -5.01 -8.99
N HIS A 38 10.47 -4.00 -8.16
CA HIS A 38 9.65 -2.78 -8.12
C HIS A 38 10.21 -1.65 -8.99
N TYR A 39 11.52 -1.66 -9.26
CA TYR A 39 12.22 -0.62 -10.01
C TYR A 39 13.18 -1.25 -11.02
N PRO A 40 12.66 -2.01 -12.01
CA PRO A 40 13.52 -2.66 -13.00
C PRO A 40 14.39 -1.63 -13.73
N GLY A 41 15.69 -1.89 -13.80
CA GLY A 41 16.65 -1.00 -14.44
C GLY A 41 17.02 0.28 -13.68
N LEU A 42 16.43 0.54 -12.49
CA LEU A 42 16.76 1.70 -11.68
C LEU A 42 18.24 1.76 -11.34
N PHE A 43 18.75 0.64 -10.86
CA PHE A 43 20.13 0.55 -10.40
C PHE A 43 21.12 0.85 -11.52
N GLU A 44 20.95 0.22 -12.69
CA GLU A 44 21.78 0.42 -13.86
C GLU A 44 21.68 1.86 -14.39
N ARG A 45 20.48 2.42 -14.44
CA ARG A 45 20.27 3.82 -14.83
C ARG A 45 21.02 4.76 -13.89
N VAL A 46 20.86 4.63 -12.58
CA VAL A 46 21.51 5.51 -11.61
C VAL A 46 23.02 5.38 -11.63
N LEU A 47 23.56 4.17 -11.82
CA LEU A 47 25.00 3.98 -12.00
C LEU A 47 25.52 4.66 -13.26
N ASN A 48 24.78 4.56 -14.37
CA ASN A 48 25.14 5.22 -15.62
C ASN A 48 25.06 6.74 -15.48
N ASP A 49 24.01 7.27 -14.86
CA ASP A 49 23.85 8.71 -14.61
C ASP A 49 25.01 9.25 -13.77
N ALA A 50 25.41 8.55 -12.71
CA ALA A 50 26.54 8.95 -11.87
C ALA A 50 27.86 8.91 -12.64
N LYS A 51 28.07 7.87 -13.45
CA LYS A 51 29.25 7.76 -14.30
C LYS A 51 29.30 8.87 -15.35
N THR A 52 28.18 9.16 -16.01
CA THR A 52 28.06 10.24 -16.99
C THR A 52 28.38 11.58 -16.33
N TRP A 53 27.75 11.88 -15.20
CA TRP A 53 28.00 13.12 -14.47
C TRP A 53 29.48 13.29 -14.11
N ILE A 54 30.14 12.24 -13.62
CA ILE A 54 31.58 12.28 -13.25
C ILE A 54 32.43 12.50 -14.50
N THR A 55 32.10 11.85 -15.61
CA THR A 55 32.83 11.97 -16.87
C THR A 55 32.70 13.39 -17.44
N ASP A 56 31.46 13.93 -17.48
CA ASP A 56 31.20 15.28 -17.97
C ASP A 56 31.86 16.35 -17.08
N TRP A 57 31.75 16.15 -15.74
CA TRP A 57 32.41 17.00 -14.79
C TRP A 57 33.93 16.99 -14.98
N TYR A 58 34.54 15.82 -15.22
CA TYR A 58 35.97 15.67 -15.45
C TYR A 58 36.40 16.36 -16.76
N HIS A 59 35.67 16.14 -17.85
CA HIS A 59 35.92 16.74 -19.15
C HIS A 59 35.82 18.28 -19.14
N GLN A 60 34.92 18.83 -18.36
CA GLN A 60 34.79 20.28 -18.22
C GLN A 60 36.08 20.93 -17.75
N TYR A 61 36.89 20.24 -16.95
CA TYR A 61 38.16 20.73 -16.40
C TYR A 61 39.40 20.23 -17.16
N GLU A 62 39.29 19.26 -18.05
CA GLU A 62 40.40 18.76 -18.86
C GLU A 62 40.57 19.47 -20.22
N THR A 63 39.47 20.00 -20.75
CA THR A 63 39.42 20.49 -22.15
C THR A 63 39.68 21.98 -22.29
N ASP A 64 39.75 22.73 -21.19
CA ASP A 64 40.07 24.15 -21.24
C ASP A 64 41.57 24.38 -20.96
N PRO A 65 42.38 24.76 -21.97
CA PRO A 65 43.81 24.95 -21.79
C PRO A 65 44.18 26.14 -20.87
N ASP A 66 43.21 27.04 -20.60
CA ASP A 66 43.36 28.19 -19.73
C ASP A 66 42.83 27.93 -18.32
N GLU A 67 42.15 26.80 -18.07
CA GLU A 67 41.64 26.47 -16.74
C GLU A 67 42.66 25.73 -15.88
N GLU A 68 42.72 26.18 -14.63
CA GLU A 68 43.51 25.56 -13.58
C GLU A 68 43.21 24.07 -13.46
N LYS A 69 44.24 23.26 -13.30
CA LYS A 69 44.08 21.84 -12.90
C LYS A 69 43.05 21.72 -11.79
N ILE A 70 42.22 20.70 -11.85
CA ILE A 70 41.23 20.42 -10.81
C ILE A 70 41.88 20.59 -9.44
N THR A 71 41.54 21.67 -8.79
CA THR A 71 42.02 21.93 -7.45
C THR A 71 41.11 21.26 -6.43
N ARG A 72 41.67 21.04 -5.23
CA ARG A 72 40.89 20.53 -4.11
C ARG A 72 39.62 21.37 -3.84
N ASP A 73 39.74 22.69 -3.96
CA ASP A 73 38.65 23.63 -3.67
C ASP A 73 37.53 23.54 -4.72
N ILE A 74 37.87 23.45 -6.00
CA ILE A 74 36.88 23.22 -7.08
C ILE A 74 36.11 21.92 -6.83
N MET A 75 36.80 20.84 -6.49
CA MET A 75 36.17 19.57 -6.20
C MET A 75 35.20 19.67 -5.01
N ILE A 76 35.61 20.34 -3.93
CA ILE A 76 34.76 20.54 -2.74
C ILE A 76 33.51 21.37 -3.09
N GLN A 77 33.66 22.46 -3.85
CA GLN A 77 32.53 23.31 -4.26
C GLN A 77 31.56 22.58 -5.17
N SER A 78 32.06 21.81 -6.15
CA SER A 78 31.22 21.02 -7.06
C SER A 78 30.44 19.97 -6.30
N ILE A 79 31.05 19.28 -5.35
CA ILE A 79 30.37 18.30 -4.48
C ILE A 79 29.28 18.99 -3.65
N ALA A 80 29.57 20.14 -3.06
CA ALA A 80 28.62 20.87 -2.23
C ALA A 80 27.41 21.34 -3.03
N ALA A 81 27.62 21.89 -4.24
CA ALA A 81 26.55 22.31 -5.15
C ALA A 81 25.66 21.12 -5.57
N LEU A 82 26.27 20.02 -6.03
CA LEU A 82 25.55 18.80 -6.38
C LEU A 82 24.75 18.26 -5.20
N THR A 83 25.36 18.22 -4.02
CA THR A 83 24.68 17.71 -2.82
C THR A 83 23.44 18.52 -2.51
N GLY A 84 23.50 19.85 -2.56
CA GLY A 84 22.36 20.72 -2.32
C GLY A 84 21.21 20.46 -3.28
N GLU A 85 21.48 20.36 -4.58
CA GLU A 85 20.50 20.07 -5.60
C GLU A 85 19.83 18.68 -5.40
N VAL A 86 20.67 17.69 -5.19
CA VAL A 86 20.19 16.29 -5.08
C VAL A 86 19.41 16.07 -3.80
N MET A 87 19.84 16.66 -2.68
CA MET A 87 19.11 16.59 -1.41
C MET A 87 17.73 17.26 -1.53
N TYR A 88 17.67 18.42 -2.17
CA TYR A 88 16.38 19.06 -2.46
C TYR A 88 15.45 18.15 -3.25
N ASN A 89 15.94 17.52 -4.31
CA ASN A 89 15.14 16.60 -5.11
C ASN A 89 14.69 15.35 -4.33
N ALA A 90 15.56 14.81 -3.48
CA ALA A 90 15.22 13.65 -2.67
C ALA A 90 14.18 13.97 -1.59
N GLU A 91 14.37 15.06 -0.85
CA GLU A 91 13.55 15.39 0.34
C GLU A 91 12.25 16.11 -0.03
N VAL A 92 12.29 17.02 -1.00
CA VAL A 92 11.12 17.81 -1.38
C VAL A 92 10.27 17.12 -2.45
N ASN A 93 10.92 16.51 -3.44
CA ASN A 93 10.25 15.87 -4.57
C ASN A 93 10.05 14.35 -4.41
N GLY A 94 10.52 13.76 -3.30
CA GLY A 94 10.41 12.31 -3.04
C GLY A 94 11.22 11.44 -4.00
N MET A 95 12.25 12.00 -4.66
CA MET A 95 13.10 11.28 -5.61
C MET A 95 14.24 10.56 -4.87
N PHE A 96 13.91 9.54 -4.09
CA PHE A 96 14.87 8.85 -3.22
C PHE A 96 15.99 8.12 -3.96
N ASP A 97 15.83 7.81 -5.25
CA ASP A 97 16.89 7.29 -6.12
C ASP A 97 18.10 8.25 -6.22
N ARG A 98 17.90 9.53 -5.92
CA ARG A 98 18.96 10.53 -5.84
C ARG A 98 19.97 10.26 -4.73
N TYR A 99 19.58 9.61 -3.65
CA TYR A 99 20.55 9.17 -2.63
C TYR A 99 21.50 8.09 -3.17
N LEU A 100 20.99 7.15 -3.98
CA LEU A 100 21.85 6.17 -4.63
C LEU A 100 22.81 6.83 -5.61
N PHE A 101 22.34 7.80 -6.39
CA PHE A 101 23.16 8.60 -7.29
C PHE A 101 24.30 9.30 -6.53
N LEU A 102 23.99 10.03 -5.45
CA LEU A 102 25.02 10.68 -4.61
C LEU A 102 26.02 9.65 -4.07
N SER A 103 25.55 8.52 -3.60
CA SER A 103 26.45 7.49 -3.06
C SER A 103 27.49 7.05 -4.08
N GLN A 104 27.11 6.91 -5.35
CA GLN A 104 28.02 6.54 -6.43
C GLN A 104 29.00 7.68 -6.79
N VAL A 105 28.51 8.91 -6.89
CA VAL A 105 29.35 10.08 -7.16
C VAL A 105 30.40 10.24 -6.05
N PHE A 106 29.98 10.21 -4.79
CA PHE A 106 30.90 10.34 -3.64
C PHE A 106 31.93 9.21 -3.57
N ARG A 107 31.53 7.98 -3.90
CA ARG A 107 32.47 6.86 -3.99
C ARG A 107 33.57 7.14 -5.03
N HIS A 108 33.20 7.54 -6.23
CA HIS A 108 34.15 7.83 -7.29
C HIS A 108 35.08 8.98 -6.92
N ILE A 109 34.54 10.08 -6.43
CA ILE A 109 35.33 11.26 -6.02
C ILE A 109 36.23 10.90 -4.85
N GLY A 110 35.76 10.17 -3.86
CA GLY A 110 36.59 9.74 -2.73
C GLY A 110 37.80 8.92 -3.15
N VAL A 111 37.61 8.00 -4.14
CA VAL A 111 38.72 7.24 -4.72
C VAL A 111 39.68 8.15 -5.48
N MET A 112 39.19 9.13 -6.25
CA MET A 112 40.01 10.07 -6.98
C MET A 112 40.85 10.95 -6.02
N GLN A 113 40.22 11.54 -5.00
CA GLN A 113 40.90 12.32 -3.96
C GLN A 113 42.00 11.54 -3.26
N TYR A 114 41.70 10.28 -2.89
CA TYR A 114 42.66 9.41 -2.24
C TYR A 114 43.89 9.13 -3.13
N LYS A 115 43.65 8.83 -4.42
CA LYS A 115 44.71 8.61 -5.42
C LYS A 115 45.51 9.87 -5.71
N ALA A 116 44.91 11.06 -5.66
CA ALA A 116 45.58 12.35 -5.80
C ALA A 116 46.43 12.74 -4.58
N GLY A 117 46.45 11.91 -3.53
CA GLY A 117 47.20 12.17 -2.29
C GLY A 117 46.41 12.90 -1.21
N TRP A 118 45.15 13.30 -1.48
CA TRP A 118 44.26 13.93 -0.50
C TRP A 118 43.58 12.86 0.36
N LYS A 119 44.41 12.11 1.07
CA LYS A 119 43.98 10.89 1.74
C LYS A 119 42.88 11.10 2.78
N LYS A 120 42.92 12.22 3.51
CA LYS A 120 41.88 12.56 4.49
C LYS A 120 40.56 12.85 3.81
N ASP A 121 40.54 13.72 2.81
CA ASP A 121 39.34 14.09 2.07
C ASP A 121 38.70 12.86 1.37
N GLY A 122 39.54 12.03 0.75
CA GLY A 122 39.09 10.79 0.10
C GLY A 122 38.35 9.85 1.05
N ARG A 123 38.84 9.70 2.29
CA ARG A 123 38.14 8.89 3.30
C ARG A 123 36.82 9.53 3.75
N GLU A 124 36.83 10.84 4.04
CA GLU A 124 35.62 11.56 4.45
C GLU A 124 34.54 11.52 3.36
N THR A 125 34.94 11.69 2.10
CA THR A 125 34.06 11.57 0.94
C THR A 125 33.52 10.15 0.81
N LEU A 126 34.33 9.13 0.98
CA LEU A 126 33.90 7.74 0.93
C LEU A 126 32.93 7.39 2.09
N LEU A 127 33.15 7.92 3.28
CA LEU A 127 32.18 7.79 4.39
C LEU A 127 30.83 8.44 4.05
N SER A 128 30.84 9.58 3.35
CA SER A 128 29.62 10.22 2.85
C SER A 128 28.91 9.34 1.80
N ALA A 129 29.67 8.62 0.95
CA ALA A 129 29.09 7.64 0.04
C ALA A 129 28.32 6.54 0.78
N HIS A 130 28.89 6.01 1.87
CA HIS A 130 28.22 5.03 2.74
C HIS A 130 26.96 5.62 3.40
N TYR A 131 27.02 6.86 3.85
CA TYR A 131 25.87 7.54 4.43
C TYR A 131 24.70 7.63 3.46
N TYR A 132 24.93 8.09 2.23
CA TYR A 132 23.89 8.21 1.21
C TYR A 132 23.35 6.83 0.75
N LEU A 133 24.22 5.82 0.66
CA LEU A 133 23.78 4.45 0.40
C LEU A 133 22.84 3.92 1.51
N GLY A 134 23.14 4.28 2.77
CA GLY A 134 22.30 3.97 3.92
C GLY A 134 20.93 4.67 3.85
N ASN A 135 20.91 5.95 3.49
CA ASN A 135 19.68 6.73 3.34
C ASN A 135 18.79 6.15 2.25
N TRP A 136 19.36 5.82 1.08
CA TRP A 136 18.61 5.17 0.01
C TRP A 136 18.00 3.84 0.46
N LYS A 137 18.77 3.00 1.12
CA LYS A 137 18.28 1.72 1.67
C LYS A 137 17.14 1.93 2.68
N GLY A 138 17.26 2.93 3.55
CA GLY A 138 16.21 3.28 4.51
C GLY A 138 14.92 3.74 3.82
N ALA A 139 15.04 4.58 2.80
CA ALA A 139 13.90 5.05 2.02
C ALA A 139 13.18 3.90 1.30
N MET A 140 13.93 2.98 0.67
CA MET A 140 13.37 1.79 0.03
C MET A 140 12.65 0.88 1.02
N ALA A 141 13.23 0.66 2.20
CA ALA A 141 12.58 -0.13 3.25
C ALA A 141 11.28 0.51 3.76
N TYR A 142 11.25 1.85 3.85
CA TYR A 142 10.05 2.58 4.24
C TYR A 142 8.93 2.47 3.19
N GLU A 143 9.26 2.62 1.90
CA GLU A 143 8.28 2.43 0.82
C GLU A 143 7.73 1.00 0.77
N GLU A 144 8.60 0.01 0.97
CA GLU A 144 8.16 -1.39 1.05
C GLU A 144 7.17 -1.61 2.19
N TRP A 145 7.47 -1.04 3.37
CA TRP A 145 6.59 -1.12 4.52
C TRP A 145 5.23 -0.44 4.26
N GLN A 146 5.21 0.74 3.63
CA GLN A 146 3.97 1.42 3.24
C GLN A 146 3.13 0.57 2.29
N ARG A 147 3.74 0.05 1.22
CA ARG A 147 3.05 -0.82 0.23
C ARG A 147 2.49 -2.09 0.87
N TYR A 148 3.22 -2.65 1.83
CA TYR A 148 2.71 -3.80 2.59
C TYR A 148 1.50 -3.42 3.44
N GLY A 149 1.54 -2.27 4.10
CA GLY A 149 0.42 -1.72 4.86
C GLY A 149 -0.83 -1.51 4.00
N GLU A 150 -0.68 -0.89 2.83
CA GLU A 150 -1.77 -0.66 1.88
C GLU A 150 -2.40 -1.98 1.37
N LYS A 151 -1.57 -2.96 0.99
CA LYS A 151 -2.05 -4.30 0.59
C LYS A 151 -2.81 -5.00 1.72
N SER A 152 -2.29 -4.91 2.95
CA SER A 152 -2.93 -5.50 4.11
C SER A 152 -4.27 -4.84 4.41
N GLN A 153 -4.35 -3.51 4.32
CA GLN A 153 -5.58 -2.74 4.49
C GLN A 153 -6.61 -3.10 3.43
N ALA A 154 -6.23 -3.18 2.16
CA ALA A 154 -7.12 -3.57 1.07
C ALA A 154 -7.71 -4.98 1.26
N VAL A 155 -6.90 -5.93 1.75
CA VAL A 155 -7.37 -7.29 2.07
C VAL A 155 -8.38 -7.28 3.23
N ILE A 156 -8.15 -6.45 4.26
CA ILE A 156 -9.06 -6.30 5.40
C ILE A 156 -10.38 -5.68 4.93
N GLU A 157 -10.33 -4.64 4.11
CA GLU A 157 -11.51 -3.97 3.55
C GLU A 157 -12.33 -4.92 2.68
N ASP A 158 -11.69 -5.69 1.79
CA ASP A 158 -12.38 -6.68 0.95
C ASP A 158 -13.05 -7.78 1.80
N LYS A 159 -12.35 -8.31 2.82
CA LYS A 159 -12.94 -9.27 3.76
C LYS A 159 -14.13 -8.69 4.52
N THR A 160 -14.02 -7.44 4.98
CA THR A 160 -15.10 -6.74 5.69
C THR A 160 -16.30 -6.52 4.78
N ARG A 161 -16.08 -6.06 3.54
CA ARG A 161 -17.11 -5.88 2.52
C ARG A 161 -17.81 -7.21 2.20
N ARG A 162 -17.05 -8.27 1.90
CA ARG A 162 -17.63 -9.61 1.64
C ARG A 162 -18.42 -10.15 2.82
N GLY A 163 -17.91 -9.94 4.05
CA GLY A 163 -18.63 -10.31 5.27
C GLY A 163 -19.93 -9.53 5.44
N GLY A 164 -19.94 -8.24 5.12
CA GLY A 164 -21.14 -7.40 5.10
C GLY A 164 -22.17 -7.84 4.07
N GLU A 165 -21.72 -8.10 2.84
CA GLU A 165 -22.57 -8.61 1.76
C GLU A 165 -23.19 -9.99 2.09
N ALA A 166 -22.38 -10.90 2.64
CA ALA A 166 -22.86 -12.21 3.06
C ALA A 166 -23.94 -12.11 4.15
N ARG A 167 -23.73 -11.20 5.14
CA ARG A 167 -24.74 -10.91 6.16
C ARG A 167 -26.01 -10.30 5.56
N ALA A 168 -25.90 -9.39 4.62
CA ALA A 168 -27.04 -8.79 3.95
C ALA A 168 -27.85 -9.84 3.17
N ARG A 169 -27.18 -10.71 2.40
CA ARG A 169 -27.80 -11.80 1.64
C ARG A 169 -28.51 -12.81 2.52
N LYS A 170 -28.01 -13.05 3.73
CA LYS A 170 -28.64 -13.95 4.69
C LYS A 170 -30.12 -13.59 4.95
N PHE A 171 -30.48 -12.32 4.88
CA PHE A 171 -31.84 -11.83 5.12
C PHE A 171 -32.66 -11.62 3.85
N ASP A 172 -32.13 -11.86 2.66
CA ASP A 172 -32.83 -11.57 1.40
C ASP A 172 -34.15 -12.34 1.23
N TRP A 173 -34.18 -13.57 1.64
CA TRP A 173 -35.42 -14.37 1.58
C TRP A 173 -36.47 -13.87 2.58
N VAL A 174 -36.09 -13.34 3.75
CA VAL A 174 -37.01 -12.69 4.69
C VAL A 174 -37.51 -11.37 4.15
N LYS A 175 -36.66 -10.57 3.53
CA LYS A 175 -37.02 -9.29 2.89
C LYS A 175 -38.01 -9.54 1.74
N SER A 176 -37.77 -10.58 0.93
CA SER A 176 -38.69 -10.98 -0.14
C SER A 176 -40.05 -11.35 0.40
N GLU A 177 -40.13 -12.07 1.52
CA GLU A 177 -41.37 -12.38 2.18
C GLU A 177 -42.07 -11.15 2.77
N VAL A 178 -41.35 -10.22 3.35
CA VAL A 178 -41.89 -8.90 3.78
C VAL A 178 -42.56 -8.19 2.60
N ILE A 179 -41.90 -8.15 1.44
CA ILE A 179 -42.42 -7.50 0.22
C ILE A 179 -43.69 -8.23 -0.23
N ARG A 180 -43.69 -9.56 -0.25
CA ARG A 180 -44.85 -10.38 -0.63
C ARG A 180 -46.06 -10.13 0.29
N LEU A 181 -45.83 -10.13 1.61
CA LEU A 181 -46.89 -9.91 2.61
C LEU A 181 -47.46 -8.51 2.52
N LEU A 182 -46.63 -7.51 2.28
CA LEU A 182 -47.10 -6.14 2.03
C LEU A 182 -47.96 -6.06 0.77
N GLY A 183 -47.60 -6.76 -0.30
CA GLY A 183 -48.34 -6.76 -1.56
C GLY A 183 -49.66 -7.57 -1.50
N SER A 184 -49.66 -8.68 -0.74
CA SER A 184 -50.88 -9.56 -0.64
C SER A 184 -51.88 -9.08 0.39
N GLY A 185 -51.46 -8.33 1.41
CA GLY A 185 -52.31 -7.89 2.51
C GLY A 185 -52.95 -6.53 2.33
N ALA A 186 -52.66 -5.82 1.24
CA ALA A 186 -53.17 -4.46 1.04
C ALA A 186 -53.63 -4.17 -0.38
N LEU A 187 -54.84 -3.73 -0.48
CA LEU A 187 -55.21 -2.78 -1.54
C LEU A 187 -54.38 -1.49 -1.35
N ALA A 188 -53.81 -0.95 -2.42
CA ALA A 188 -52.90 0.20 -2.37
C ALA A 188 -53.50 1.33 -1.51
N GLY A 189 -52.79 1.73 -0.45
CA GLY A 189 -53.24 2.79 0.46
C GLY A 189 -54.03 2.35 1.69
N GLU A 190 -53.98 1.08 2.07
CA GLU A 190 -54.79 0.54 3.19
C GLU A 190 -54.20 0.88 4.56
N TRP A 191 -52.83 0.95 4.70
CA TRP A 191 -52.24 1.24 6.00
C TRP A 191 -51.99 2.73 6.25
N LYS A 192 -52.41 3.18 7.43
CA LYS A 192 -52.22 4.58 7.85
C LYS A 192 -50.77 4.95 8.14
N SER A 193 -49.90 3.98 8.41
CA SER A 193 -48.50 4.18 8.75
C SER A 193 -47.66 2.91 8.50
N LYS A 194 -46.31 3.07 8.41
CA LYS A 194 -45.35 1.96 8.37
C LYS A 194 -45.49 1.05 9.57
N ASP A 195 -45.69 1.60 10.76
CA ASP A 195 -45.85 0.85 11.99
C ASP A 195 -47.09 -0.07 11.96
N ALA A 196 -48.21 0.44 11.46
CA ALA A 196 -49.42 -0.36 11.26
C ALA A 196 -49.21 -1.51 10.25
N ALA A 197 -48.51 -1.22 9.14
CA ALA A 197 -48.17 -2.26 8.16
C ALA A 197 -47.25 -3.34 8.76
N ILE A 198 -46.19 -2.94 9.50
CA ILE A 198 -45.29 -3.89 10.15
C ILE A 198 -46.01 -4.77 11.16
N ARG A 199 -46.88 -4.21 11.98
CA ARG A 199 -47.69 -4.99 12.96
C ARG A 199 -48.59 -5.98 12.27
N SER A 200 -49.24 -5.60 11.18
CA SER A 200 -50.15 -6.44 10.42
C SER A 200 -49.44 -7.68 9.86
N ILE A 201 -48.25 -7.57 9.28
CA ILE A 201 -47.53 -8.69 8.67
C ILE A 201 -46.68 -9.49 9.66
N SER A 202 -46.45 -9.00 10.87
CA SER A 202 -45.48 -9.59 11.83
C SER A 202 -45.83 -11.01 12.23
N GLY A 203 -47.09 -11.33 12.38
CA GLY A 203 -47.55 -12.67 12.76
C GLY A 203 -47.24 -13.73 11.71
N GLU A 204 -47.67 -13.48 10.47
CA GLU A 204 -47.38 -14.36 9.33
C GLU A 204 -45.89 -14.48 9.05
N LEU A 205 -45.18 -13.36 9.11
CA LEU A 205 -43.73 -13.34 8.90
C LEU A 205 -42.96 -14.18 9.95
N LYS A 206 -43.37 -14.14 11.22
CA LYS A 206 -42.80 -14.99 12.28
C LYS A 206 -43.00 -16.47 11.97
N THR A 207 -44.23 -16.84 11.59
CA THR A 207 -44.57 -18.21 11.22
C THR A 207 -43.75 -18.68 10.03
N PHE A 208 -43.63 -17.85 8.99
CA PHE A 208 -42.80 -18.11 7.83
C PHE A 208 -41.33 -18.32 8.18
N ILE A 209 -40.74 -17.39 8.95
CA ILE A 209 -39.34 -17.48 9.37
C ILE A 209 -39.07 -18.78 10.15
N ASN A 210 -39.93 -19.14 11.11
CA ASN A 210 -39.78 -20.37 11.89
C ASN A 210 -39.80 -21.61 11.02
N ARG A 211 -40.73 -21.66 10.06
CA ARG A 211 -40.85 -22.79 9.12
C ARG A 211 -39.60 -22.91 8.25
N GLU A 212 -39.14 -21.82 7.64
CA GLU A 212 -38.01 -21.85 6.75
C GLU A 212 -36.68 -22.07 7.52
N ASP A 213 -36.50 -21.47 8.70
CA ASP A 213 -35.30 -21.73 9.53
C ASP A 213 -35.23 -23.22 9.94
N LYS A 214 -36.38 -23.85 10.26
CA LYS A 214 -36.42 -25.29 10.55
C LYS A 214 -36.04 -26.13 9.33
N LYS A 215 -36.55 -25.79 8.17
CA LYS A 215 -36.23 -26.45 6.90
C LYS A 215 -34.75 -26.32 6.56
N ILE A 216 -34.20 -25.08 6.63
CA ILE A 216 -32.80 -24.82 6.37
C ILE A 216 -31.89 -25.60 7.35
N ARG A 217 -32.26 -25.71 8.62
CA ARG A 217 -31.49 -26.51 9.58
C ARG A 217 -31.48 -27.98 9.22
N GLN A 218 -32.62 -28.54 8.80
CA GLN A 218 -32.72 -29.92 8.35
C GLN A 218 -31.89 -30.17 7.07
N GLU A 219 -31.95 -29.28 6.08
CA GLU A 219 -31.14 -29.33 4.87
C GLU A 219 -29.64 -29.29 5.17
N ASN A 220 -29.23 -28.48 6.17
CA ASN A 220 -27.84 -28.28 6.56
C ASN A 220 -27.29 -29.35 7.51
N GLU A 221 -28.13 -30.21 8.10
CA GLU A 221 -27.71 -31.17 9.13
C GLU A 221 -26.62 -32.12 8.64
N ASN A 222 -26.68 -32.52 7.36
CA ASN A 222 -25.70 -33.41 6.73
C ASN A 222 -24.78 -32.69 5.70
N THR A 223 -24.84 -31.36 5.63
CA THR A 223 -24.09 -30.60 4.63
C THR A 223 -22.93 -29.89 5.28
N PRO A 224 -21.67 -30.10 4.83
CA PRO A 224 -20.50 -29.36 5.32
C PRO A 224 -20.73 -27.85 5.22
N ARG A 225 -20.22 -27.10 6.19
CA ARG A 225 -20.51 -25.67 6.36
C ARG A 225 -20.13 -24.79 5.16
N ASP A 226 -19.08 -25.18 4.45
CA ASP A 226 -18.60 -24.53 3.23
C ASP A 226 -19.49 -24.76 2.00
N LYS A 227 -20.35 -25.81 2.05
CA LYS A 227 -21.29 -26.18 0.99
C LYS A 227 -22.74 -25.79 1.28
N GLN A 228 -23.00 -25.17 2.42
CA GLN A 228 -24.33 -24.73 2.79
C GLN A 228 -24.75 -23.49 1.99
N GLU A 229 -25.76 -23.64 1.12
CA GLU A 229 -26.26 -22.54 0.27
C GLU A 229 -27.03 -21.49 1.06
N ARG A 230 -27.72 -21.89 2.11
CA ARG A 230 -28.57 -21.04 2.94
C ARG A 230 -28.26 -21.22 4.40
N GLN A 231 -28.37 -20.13 5.18
CA GLN A 231 -28.18 -20.14 6.62
C GLN A 231 -29.45 -19.69 7.34
N PRO A 232 -29.80 -20.30 8.49
CA PRO A 232 -30.87 -19.81 9.34
C PRO A 232 -30.61 -18.36 9.73
N VAL A 233 -31.62 -17.49 9.70
CA VAL A 233 -31.41 -16.07 9.99
C VAL A 233 -31.14 -15.79 11.46
N GLY A 234 -31.70 -16.60 12.38
CA GLY A 234 -31.49 -16.39 13.82
C GLY A 234 -32.05 -15.04 14.30
N LEU A 235 -33.16 -14.58 13.71
CA LEU A 235 -33.77 -13.31 14.12
C LEU A 235 -34.43 -13.46 15.50
N ILE A 236 -34.12 -12.50 16.38
CA ILE A 236 -34.78 -12.35 17.68
C ILE A 236 -36.12 -11.66 17.42
N PHE A 237 -37.22 -12.36 17.60
CA PHE A 237 -38.57 -11.87 17.27
C PHE A 237 -38.96 -10.58 18.03
N ASN A 238 -38.42 -10.34 19.23
CA ASN A 238 -38.64 -9.09 19.94
C ASN A 238 -38.05 -7.87 19.18
N ASN A 239 -37.05 -8.08 18.33
CA ASN A 239 -36.44 -7.04 17.52
C ASN A 239 -36.98 -7.02 16.07
N LEU A 240 -37.90 -7.93 15.70
CA LEU A 240 -38.38 -8.05 14.32
C LEU A 240 -38.96 -6.73 13.80
N HIS A 241 -39.76 -6.06 14.61
CA HIS A 241 -40.34 -4.75 14.25
C HIS A 241 -39.28 -3.73 13.91
N ARG A 242 -38.25 -3.61 14.76
CA ARG A 242 -37.12 -2.68 14.54
C ARG A 242 -36.35 -3.07 13.26
N THR A 243 -36.09 -4.34 13.06
CA THR A 243 -35.37 -4.86 11.90
C THR A 243 -36.10 -4.53 10.60
N ILE A 244 -37.43 -4.74 10.52
CA ILE A 244 -38.22 -4.39 9.34
C ILE A 244 -38.25 -2.87 9.14
N SER A 245 -38.37 -2.09 10.21
CA SER A 245 -38.31 -0.63 10.16
C SER A 245 -36.96 -0.14 9.61
N ASP A 246 -35.87 -0.78 9.97
CA ASP A 246 -34.52 -0.46 9.44
C ASP A 246 -34.42 -0.84 7.95
N TRP A 247 -34.91 -1.99 7.54
CA TRP A 247 -34.97 -2.37 6.11
C TRP A 247 -35.83 -1.40 5.29
N SER A 248 -36.98 -0.93 5.85
CA SER A 248 -37.84 0.04 5.17
C SER A 248 -37.19 1.42 4.93
N ARG A 249 -36.02 1.67 5.54
CA ARG A 249 -35.21 2.89 5.34
C ARG A 249 -34.01 2.63 4.45
N ASN A 250 -33.37 1.47 4.60
CA ASN A 250 -32.02 1.20 4.08
C ASN A 250 -32.00 0.18 2.91
N ASP A 251 -33.09 -0.56 2.66
CA ASP A 251 -33.18 -1.49 1.53
C ASP A 251 -34.19 -0.95 0.52
N GLU A 252 -33.72 -0.62 -0.68
CA GLU A 252 -34.57 0.05 -1.69
C GLU A 252 -35.78 -0.79 -2.13
N ARG A 253 -35.68 -2.10 -2.15
CA ARG A 253 -36.80 -3.00 -2.52
C ARG A 253 -37.89 -2.97 -1.44
N VAL A 254 -37.49 -3.09 -0.18
CA VAL A 254 -38.42 -3.03 0.97
C VAL A 254 -39.03 -1.66 1.10
N LYS A 255 -38.24 -0.60 0.92
CA LYS A 255 -38.69 0.80 0.95
C LYS A 255 -39.75 1.05 -0.13
N ALA A 256 -39.51 0.61 -1.37
CA ALA A 256 -40.45 0.73 -2.47
C ALA A 256 -41.79 0.02 -2.16
N ALA A 257 -41.73 -1.20 -1.59
CA ALA A 257 -42.91 -1.94 -1.19
C ALA A 257 -43.76 -1.17 -0.14
N PHE A 258 -43.12 -0.61 0.89
CA PHE A 258 -43.84 0.22 1.86
C PHE A 258 -44.44 1.48 1.26
N LEU A 259 -43.74 2.16 0.34
CA LEU A 259 -44.25 3.35 -0.33
C LEU A 259 -45.49 3.07 -1.21
N GLY A 260 -45.58 1.84 -1.76
CA GLY A 260 -46.73 1.41 -2.57
C GLY A 260 -47.99 1.15 -1.77
N VAL A 261 -47.87 0.84 -0.47
CA VAL A 261 -49.01 0.35 0.34
C VAL A 261 -49.46 1.33 1.44
N ILE A 262 -48.70 2.35 1.72
CA ILE A 262 -49.03 3.36 2.75
C ILE A 262 -49.82 4.54 2.13
N LYS A 263 -50.91 4.95 2.76
CA LYS A 263 -51.66 6.14 2.38
C LYS A 263 -50.73 7.36 2.37
N ARG A 264 -50.56 7.99 1.18
CA ARG A 264 -49.95 9.32 1.11
C ARG A 264 -50.84 10.31 1.87
N ARG A 265 -50.32 10.96 2.90
CA ARG A 265 -51.01 12.13 3.47
C ARG A 265 -51.11 13.16 2.36
N LYS A 266 -52.38 13.50 1.98
CA LYS A 266 -52.65 14.67 1.16
C LYS A 266 -52.33 15.93 1.96
#